data_34ec06c1cfca6a32bb3c74189d07e24b
#
_entry.id   34ec06c1cfca6a32bb3c74189d07e24b
#
_cell.length_a   1.000
_cell.length_b   1.000
_cell.length_c   1.000
_cell.angle_alpha   90.00
_cell.angle_beta   90.00
_cell.angle_gamma   90.00
#
_symmetry.space_group_name_H-M   'P 1'
#
loop_
_entity.id
_entity.type
_entity.pdbx_description
1 polymer ?
#
loop_
_entity_poly.entity_id
_entity_poly.type
_entity_poly.pdbx_seq_one_letter_code
_entity_poly.pdbx_strand_id
1 'polypeptide(L)'
;MCAQWSAVYANEKPNVVVTTGMIADAVSNIADDLVNIKVLMGSGVDPHAYRQTRSDIVALANANLVLWNGLYLEAQMEEFLLELANDRPVVAVAERVPNNLLIGSDEYDGRYDPHLWMDPRIWSYVVLNVRDALTEILPEEKTVISDNTETYLKKVEQLQNYANRVLASVPQKNRVLLTSHDAFNYFGQAYGYNVIGIQGISTESEAGLKRMSELVDLIIEKNVQAVFVETSVSDRNIRALVATNALILRS
;
A
#
# COMPACT_ATOMS: atom_id res chain seq x y z
N MET A 1 -33.97 38.87 -32.01
CA MET A 1 -32.68 38.20 -31.76
C MET A 1 -32.77 37.52 -30.38
N CYS A 2 -33.06 36.20 -30.35
CA CYS A 2 -33.08 35.45 -29.09
C CYS A 2 -31.66 34.91 -28.85
N ALA A 3 -30.98 35.43 -27.84
CA ALA A 3 -29.71 34.89 -27.40
C ALA A 3 -29.97 33.52 -26.72
N GLN A 4 -29.59 32.45 -27.37
CA GLN A 4 -29.52 31.14 -26.75
C GLN A 4 -28.34 31.13 -25.78
N TRP A 5 -28.63 31.14 -24.50
CA TRP A 5 -27.66 30.87 -23.47
C TRP A 5 -27.51 29.34 -23.42
N SER A 6 -26.47 28.83 -24.07
CA SER A 6 -26.01 27.48 -23.82
C SER A 6 -25.45 27.43 -22.39
N ALA A 7 -26.21 26.87 -21.48
CA ALA A 7 -25.67 26.53 -20.16
C ALA A 7 -24.57 25.49 -20.37
N VAL A 8 -23.32 25.90 -20.22
CA VAL A 8 -22.20 25.00 -20.06
C VAL A 8 -22.41 24.34 -18.69
N TYR A 9 -23.04 23.17 -18.68
CA TYR A 9 -22.97 22.28 -17.51
C TYR A 9 -21.50 21.91 -17.37
N ALA A 10 -20.79 22.54 -16.43
CA ALA A 10 -19.51 22.04 -15.97
C ALA A 10 -19.79 20.61 -15.47
N ASN A 11 -19.27 19.62 -16.17
CA ASN A 11 -19.37 18.23 -15.78
C ASN A 11 -18.62 18.14 -14.44
N GLU A 12 -19.34 17.91 -13.33
CA GLU A 12 -18.69 17.79 -12.03
C GLU A 12 -17.72 16.60 -12.08
N LYS A 13 -16.48 16.85 -11.64
CA LYS A 13 -15.46 15.80 -11.59
C LYS A 13 -15.97 14.64 -10.71
N PRO A 14 -15.84 13.38 -11.15
CA PRO A 14 -16.23 12.25 -10.32
C PRO A 14 -15.44 12.19 -9.02
N ASN A 15 -16.10 11.77 -7.95
CA ASN A 15 -15.49 11.57 -6.64
C ASN A 15 -14.88 10.17 -6.57
N VAL A 16 -13.56 10.10 -6.46
CA VAL A 16 -12.81 8.85 -6.26
C VAL A 16 -12.34 8.79 -4.81
N VAL A 17 -12.82 7.80 -4.08
CA VAL A 17 -12.38 7.52 -2.71
C VAL A 17 -11.35 6.41 -2.75
N VAL A 18 -10.20 6.63 -2.11
CA VAL A 18 -9.13 5.65 -1.99
C VAL A 18 -8.79 5.38 -0.53
N THR A 19 -8.44 4.16 -0.21
CA THR A 19 -8.13 3.80 1.18
C THR A 19 -6.78 4.32 1.61
N THR A 20 -5.74 4.12 0.83
CA THR A 20 -4.34 4.39 1.22
C THR A 20 -3.68 5.48 0.38
N GLY A 21 -2.61 6.07 0.95
CA GLY A 21 -1.80 7.08 0.26
C GLY A 21 -1.10 6.57 -1.00
N MET A 22 -0.73 5.28 -1.04
CA MET A 22 -0.08 4.67 -2.22
C MET A 22 -1.04 4.61 -3.41
N ILE A 23 -2.30 4.26 -3.18
CA ILE A 23 -3.33 4.27 -4.23
C ILE A 23 -3.63 5.71 -4.64
N ALA A 24 -3.68 6.65 -3.68
CA ALA A 24 -3.90 8.06 -3.98
C ALA A 24 -2.81 8.63 -4.89
N ASP A 25 -1.54 8.28 -4.66
CA ASP A 25 -0.43 8.69 -5.52
C ASP A 25 -0.60 8.16 -6.95
N ALA A 26 -1.00 6.91 -7.12
CA ALA A 26 -1.29 6.34 -8.44
C ALA A 26 -2.44 7.10 -9.14
N VAL A 27 -3.57 7.32 -8.45
CA VAL A 27 -4.73 8.06 -9.00
C VAL A 27 -4.33 9.48 -9.37
N SER A 28 -3.59 10.18 -8.51
CA SER A 28 -3.13 11.56 -8.76
C SER A 28 -2.21 11.65 -9.98
N ASN A 29 -1.27 10.73 -10.14
CA ASN A 29 -0.40 10.73 -11.34
C ASN A 29 -1.14 10.36 -12.63
N ILE A 30 -2.26 9.62 -12.55
CA ILE A 30 -3.02 9.15 -13.72
C ILE A 30 -4.15 10.13 -14.10
N ALA A 31 -4.87 10.69 -13.12
CA ALA A 31 -6.13 11.39 -13.34
C ALA A 31 -6.36 12.62 -12.44
N ASP A 32 -5.31 13.29 -11.92
CA ASP A 32 -5.41 14.39 -10.94
C ASP A 32 -6.43 15.47 -11.33
N ASP A 33 -6.33 15.99 -12.55
CA ASP A 33 -7.22 17.03 -13.05
C ASP A 33 -8.62 16.53 -13.47
N LEU A 34 -8.83 15.22 -13.52
CA LEU A 34 -10.05 14.60 -14.01
C LEU A 34 -11.02 14.20 -12.90
N VAL A 35 -10.53 14.02 -11.66
CA VAL A 35 -11.32 13.50 -10.54
C VAL A 35 -11.10 14.30 -9.26
N ASN A 36 -12.03 14.18 -8.31
CA ASN A 36 -11.83 14.63 -6.93
C ASN A 36 -11.38 13.43 -6.09
N ILE A 37 -10.18 13.49 -5.52
CA ILE A 37 -9.60 12.40 -4.74
C ILE A 37 -9.86 12.62 -3.25
N LYS A 38 -10.45 11.62 -2.58
CA LYS A 38 -10.57 11.56 -1.12
C LYS A 38 -9.78 10.36 -0.61
N VAL A 39 -8.75 10.62 0.19
CA VAL A 39 -7.96 9.58 0.88
C VAL A 39 -8.57 9.34 2.25
N LEU A 40 -8.80 8.09 2.63
CA LEU A 40 -9.32 7.73 3.96
C LEU A 40 -8.20 7.69 4.99
N MET A 41 -7.08 7.06 4.66
CA MET A 41 -5.95 6.85 5.55
C MET A 41 -4.75 7.69 5.09
N GLY A 42 -4.48 8.75 5.82
CA GLY A 42 -3.31 9.61 5.60
C GLY A 42 -2.02 9.01 6.14
N SER A 43 -0.93 9.77 6.03
CA SER A 43 0.38 9.36 6.57
C SER A 43 0.29 9.04 8.07
N GLY A 44 0.92 7.94 8.47
CA GLY A 44 0.96 7.48 9.86
C GLY A 44 -0.30 6.75 10.34
N VAL A 45 -1.27 6.52 9.47
CA VAL A 45 -2.45 5.69 9.77
C VAL A 45 -2.16 4.24 9.39
N ASP A 46 -2.40 3.33 10.32
CA ASP A 46 -2.24 1.90 10.11
C ASP A 46 -3.46 1.31 9.40
N PRO A 47 -3.32 0.80 8.16
CA PRO A 47 -4.45 0.26 7.41
C PRO A 47 -5.02 -1.04 7.97
N HIS A 48 -4.21 -1.86 8.67
CA HIS A 48 -4.69 -3.12 9.25
C HIS A 48 -5.69 -2.89 10.39
N ALA A 49 -5.45 -1.84 11.19
CA ALA A 49 -6.27 -1.52 12.36
C ALA A 49 -7.34 -0.43 12.09
N TYR A 50 -7.31 0.16 10.89
CA TYR A 50 -8.20 1.28 10.57
C TYR A 50 -9.66 0.88 10.51
N ARG A 51 -10.50 1.66 11.20
CA ARG A 51 -11.96 1.54 11.13
C ARG A 51 -12.54 2.84 10.57
N GLN A 52 -13.44 2.71 9.61
CA GLN A 52 -14.08 3.85 8.96
C GLN A 52 -14.85 4.71 9.95
N THR A 53 -14.68 6.01 9.84
CA THR A 53 -15.46 7.01 10.57
C THR A 53 -16.82 7.25 9.89
N ARG A 54 -17.71 8.01 10.55
CA ARG A 54 -18.98 8.43 9.94
C ARG A 54 -18.76 9.28 8.68
N SER A 55 -17.75 10.14 8.67
CA SER A 55 -17.42 10.95 7.49
C SER A 55 -16.91 10.10 6.33
N ASP A 56 -16.22 8.98 6.62
CA ASP A 56 -15.75 8.06 5.59
C ASP A 56 -16.89 7.27 4.99
N ILE A 57 -17.84 6.82 5.81
CA ILE A 57 -19.06 6.17 5.34
C ILE A 57 -19.83 7.09 4.37
N VAL A 58 -19.96 8.38 4.72
CA VAL A 58 -20.61 9.36 3.84
C VAL A 58 -19.83 9.56 2.54
N ALA A 59 -18.50 9.65 2.61
CA ALA A 59 -17.66 9.79 1.42
C ALA A 59 -17.74 8.56 0.52
N LEU A 60 -17.63 7.36 1.09
CA LEU A 60 -17.77 6.08 0.39
C LEU A 60 -19.16 5.93 -0.24
N ALA A 61 -20.20 6.33 0.47
CA ALA A 61 -21.59 6.31 -0.03
C ALA A 61 -21.85 7.28 -1.18
N ASN A 62 -21.07 8.33 -1.35
CA ASN A 62 -21.20 9.31 -2.43
C ASN A 62 -20.09 9.20 -3.51
N ALA A 63 -19.22 8.19 -3.41
CA ALA A 63 -18.15 7.99 -4.38
C ALA A 63 -18.70 7.48 -5.73
N ASN A 64 -18.10 7.94 -6.81
CA ASN A 64 -18.31 7.36 -8.15
C ASN A 64 -17.42 6.13 -8.37
N LEU A 65 -16.30 6.05 -7.64
CA LEU A 65 -15.38 4.93 -7.63
C LEU A 65 -14.71 4.84 -6.26
N VAL A 66 -14.60 3.63 -5.73
CA VAL A 66 -13.80 3.33 -4.54
C VAL A 66 -12.65 2.39 -4.93
N LEU A 67 -11.43 2.77 -4.56
CA LEU A 67 -10.25 1.93 -4.75
C LEU A 67 -9.65 1.60 -3.39
N TRP A 68 -9.45 0.32 -3.14
CA TRP A 68 -8.82 -0.20 -1.94
C TRP A 68 -7.77 -1.26 -2.30
N ASN A 69 -6.85 -1.54 -1.39
CA ASN A 69 -5.79 -2.49 -1.70
C ASN A 69 -6.37 -3.90 -1.87
N GLY A 70 -7.14 -4.37 -0.94
CA GLY A 70 -7.54 -5.77 -0.84
C GLY A 70 -6.45 -6.63 -0.21
N LEU A 71 -6.48 -7.94 -0.47
CA LEU A 71 -5.55 -8.92 0.12
C LEU A 71 -5.52 -8.86 1.65
N TYR A 72 -6.63 -8.46 2.27
CA TYR A 72 -6.77 -8.33 3.71
C TYR A 72 -5.97 -7.19 4.37
N LEU A 73 -5.47 -6.21 3.59
CA LEU A 73 -4.81 -5.04 4.16
C LEU A 73 -5.80 -4.24 5.04
N GLU A 74 -6.96 -3.93 4.49
CA GLU A 74 -8.03 -3.20 5.17
C GLU A 74 -9.01 -4.16 5.89
N ALA A 75 -8.45 -5.08 6.68
CA ALA A 75 -9.22 -6.17 7.30
C ALA A 75 -10.47 -5.71 8.05
N GLN A 76 -10.39 -4.58 8.76
CA GLN A 76 -11.52 -4.03 9.54
C GLN A 76 -12.61 -3.37 8.69
N MET A 77 -12.36 -3.15 7.39
CA MET A 77 -13.29 -2.55 6.44
C MET A 77 -13.73 -3.52 5.33
N GLU A 78 -13.11 -4.69 5.20
CA GLU A 78 -13.29 -5.62 4.08
C GLU A 78 -14.77 -5.96 3.85
N GLU A 79 -15.49 -6.41 4.89
CA GLU A 79 -16.90 -6.76 4.79
C GLU A 79 -17.76 -5.59 4.28
N PHE A 80 -17.53 -4.39 4.83
CA PHE A 80 -18.23 -3.19 4.41
C PHE A 80 -17.96 -2.83 2.94
N LEU A 81 -16.69 -2.93 2.49
CA LEU A 81 -16.31 -2.62 1.11
C LEU A 81 -16.88 -3.63 0.12
N LEU A 82 -16.91 -4.91 0.48
CA LEU A 82 -17.54 -5.97 -0.31
C LEU A 82 -19.06 -5.79 -0.42
N GLU A 83 -19.73 -5.38 0.66
CA GLU A 83 -21.14 -5.05 0.62
C GLU A 83 -21.41 -3.82 -0.27
N LEU A 84 -20.61 -2.78 -0.13
CA LEU A 84 -20.70 -1.55 -0.93
C LEU A 84 -20.53 -1.82 -2.43
N ALA A 85 -19.75 -2.83 -2.80
CA ALA A 85 -19.54 -3.24 -4.19
C ALA A 85 -20.79 -3.73 -4.92
N ASN A 86 -21.88 -4.07 -4.19
CA ASN A 86 -23.14 -4.41 -4.79
C ASN A 86 -23.89 -3.19 -5.39
N ASP A 87 -23.58 -1.99 -4.90
CA ASP A 87 -24.31 -0.76 -5.25
C ASP A 87 -23.50 0.20 -6.14
N ARG A 88 -22.17 0.06 -6.19
CA ARG A 88 -21.29 0.99 -6.90
C ARG A 88 -19.94 0.36 -7.27
N PRO A 89 -19.14 1.00 -8.15
CA PRO A 89 -17.79 0.54 -8.45
C PRO A 89 -16.88 0.59 -7.22
N VAL A 90 -16.50 -0.57 -6.68
CA VAL A 90 -15.52 -0.76 -5.61
C VAL A 90 -14.51 -1.79 -6.08
N VAL A 91 -13.23 -1.42 -6.14
CA VAL A 91 -12.20 -2.25 -6.77
C VAL A 91 -11.06 -2.51 -5.80
N ALA A 92 -10.81 -3.78 -5.49
CA ALA A 92 -9.62 -4.27 -4.79
C ALA A 92 -8.45 -4.35 -5.79
N VAL A 93 -7.63 -3.31 -5.84
CA VAL A 93 -6.64 -3.14 -6.92
C VAL A 93 -5.49 -4.16 -6.85
N ALA A 94 -5.12 -4.63 -5.67
CA ALA A 94 -4.06 -5.63 -5.51
C ALA A 94 -4.55 -7.07 -5.81
N GLU A 95 -5.84 -7.36 -5.65
CA GLU A 95 -6.41 -8.69 -5.94
C GLU A 95 -6.45 -9.05 -7.43
N ARG A 96 -6.27 -8.04 -8.31
CA ARG A 96 -6.18 -8.24 -9.76
C ARG A 96 -4.73 -8.48 -10.25
N VAL A 97 -3.76 -8.53 -9.33
CA VAL A 97 -2.37 -8.90 -9.66
C VAL A 97 -2.30 -10.42 -9.86
N PRO A 98 -1.54 -10.93 -10.88
CA PRO A 98 -1.41 -12.35 -11.10
C PRO A 98 -0.93 -13.11 -9.85
N ASN A 99 -1.64 -14.17 -9.45
CA ASN A 99 -1.37 -14.93 -8.22
C ASN A 99 0.06 -15.47 -8.11
N ASN A 100 0.69 -15.80 -9.25
CA ASN A 100 2.07 -16.27 -9.28
C ASN A 100 3.12 -15.21 -8.91
N LEU A 101 2.72 -13.94 -8.77
CA LEU A 101 3.55 -12.83 -8.32
C LEU A 101 3.30 -12.51 -6.83
N LEU A 102 2.25 -13.08 -6.23
CA LEU A 102 1.88 -12.82 -4.85
C LEU A 102 2.65 -13.76 -3.91
N ILE A 103 3.08 -13.21 -2.78
CA ILE A 103 3.70 -13.97 -1.70
C ILE A 103 2.59 -14.50 -0.80
N GLY A 104 2.53 -15.83 -0.59
CA GLY A 104 1.59 -16.45 0.34
C GLY A 104 1.90 -16.02 1.78
N SER A 105 0.86 -15.92 2.61
CA SER A 105 1.02 -15.66 4.03
C SER A 105 1.16 -16.98 4.79
N ASP A 106 2.19 -17.10 5.62
CA ASP A 106 2.34 -18.23 6.55
C ASP A 106 1.43 -18.07 7.80
N GLU A 107 0.94 -16.85 8.07
CA GLU A 107 0.09 -16.56 9.23
C GLU A 107 -1.40 -16.78 8.96
N TYR A 108 -1.83 -16.55 7.71
CA TYR A 108 -3.23 -16.61 7.29
C TYR A 108 -3.39 -17.59 6.15
N ASP A 109 -3.90 -18.78 6.45
CA ASP A 109 -4.09 -19.84 5.45
C ASP A 109 -4.92 -19.37 4.25
N GLY A 110 -4.38 -19.58 3.04
CA GLY A 110 -5.00 -19.19 1.79
C GLY A 110 -4.99 -17.67 1.47
N ARG A 111 -4.30 -16.86 2.25
CA ARG A 111 -4.15 -15.41 2.00
C ARG A 111 -2.76 -15.06 1.49
N TYR A 112 -2.64 -13.84 0.96
CA TYR A 112 -1.40 -13.29 0.44
C TYR A 112 -0.93 -12.10 1.28
N ASP A 113 0.37 -11.84 1.25
CA ASP A 113 0.98 -10.61 1.78
C ASP A 113 0.46 -9.40 0.99
N PRO A 114 -0.19 -8.40 1.65
CA PRO A 114 -0.81 -7.28 0.95
C PRO A 114 0.16 -6.14 0.56
N HIS A 115 1.42 -6.21 0.96
CA HIS A 115 2.37 -5.09 0.89
C HIS A 115 3.08 -4.96 -0.47
N LEU A 116 2.29 -5.02 -1.57
CA LEU A 116 2.80 -5.09 -2.94
C LEU A 116 3.60 -3.85 -3.38
N TRP A 117 3.34 -2.69 -2.77
CA TRP A 117 4.05 -1.43 -3.08
C TRP A 117 5.54 -1.45 -2.74
N MET A 118 5.98 -2.45 -1.99
CA MET A 118 7.39 -2.65 -1.63
C MET A 118 8.23 -3.21 -2.80
N ASP A 119 7.60 -3.69 -3.87
CA ASP A 119 8.26 -4.02 -5.15
C ASP A 119 7.64 -3.20 -6.31
N PRO A 120 8.37 -2.21 -6.87
CA PRO A 120 7.86 -1.38 -7.96
C PRO A 120 7.42 -2.17 -9.20
N ARG A 121 7.98 -3.37 -9.45
CA ARG A 121 7.57 -4.22 -10.57
C ARG A 121 6.17 -4.77 -10.36
N ILE A 122 5.86 -5.21 -9.12
CA ILE A 122 4.53 -5.71 -8.77
C ILE A 122 3.56 -4.55 -8.66
N TRP A 123 3.98 -3.42 -8.08
CA TRP A 123 3.19 -2.20 -8.02
C TRP A 123 2.73 -1.70 -9.40
N SER A 124 3.53 -1.92 -10.45
CA SER A 124 3.12 -1.58 -11.81
C SER A 124 1.82 -2.28 -12.26
N TYR A 125 1.54 -3.50 -11.80
CA TYR A 125 0.24 -4.15 -12.05
C TYR A 125 -0.90 -3.46 -11.33
N VAL A 126 -0.68 -3.02 -10.08
CA VAL A 126 -1.67 -2.24 -9.32
C VAL A 126 -1.98 -0.93 -10.03
N VAL A 127 -0.96 -0.23 -10.53
CA VAL A 127 -1.12 0.99 -11.34
C VAL A 127 -1.98 0.75 -12.58
N LEU A 128 -1.79 -0.37 -13.27
CA LEU A 128 -2.62 -0.75 -14.42
C LEU A 128 -4.06 -1.04 -14.01
N ASN A 129 -4.29 -1.66 -12.86
CA ASN A 129 -5.63 -1.92 -12.34
C ASN A 129 -6.35 -0.62 -11.94
N VAL A 130 -5.62 0.36 -11.38
CA VAL A 130 -6.12 1.71 -11.11
C VAL A 130 -6.53 2.42 -12.41
N ARG A 131 -5.67 2.35 -13.45
CA ARG A 131 -5.98 2.89 -14.80
C ARG A 131 -7.29 2.31 -15.34
N ASP A 132 -7.44 1.00 -15.28
CA ASP A 132 -8.60 0.31 -15.84
C ASP A 132 -9.88 0.75 -15.11
N ALA A 133 -9.86 0.82 -13.79
CA ALA A 133 -10.98 1.29 -12.99
C ALA A 133 -11.33 2.77 -13.28
N LEU A 134 -10.33 3.63 -13.45
CA LEU A 134 -10.55 5.05 -13.84
C LEU A 134 -11.13 5.16 -15.24
N THR A 135 -10.66 4.34 -16.19
CA THR A 135 -11.16 4.33 -17.57
C THR A 135 -12.63 3.87 -17.65
N GLU A 136 -13.06 2.97 -16.75
CA GLU A 136 -14.45 2.52 -16.68
C GLU A 136 -15.43 3.66 -16.32
N ILE A 137 -15.02 4.57 -15.42
CA ILE A 137 -15.86 5.72 -15.01
C ILE A 137 -15.64 6.98 -15.87
N LEU A 138 -14.55 7.04 -16.62
CA LEU A 138 -14.16 8.17 -17.49
C LEU A 138 -13.79 7.69 -18.90
N PRO A 139 -14.70 7.03 -19.64
CA PRO A 139 -14.39 6.43 -20.95
C PRO A 139 -13.95 7.46 -21.99
N GLU A 140 -14.43 8.71 -21.92
CA GLU A 140 -14.08 9.79 -22.84
C GLU A 140 -12.62 10.27 -22.62
N GLU A 141 -12.07 10.07 -21.40
CA GLU A 141 -10.72 10.48 -21.01
C GLU A 141 -9.69 9.35 -21.16
N LYS A 142 -10.06 8.25 -21.75
CA LYS A 142 -9.23 7.03 -21.89
C LYS A 142 -7.84 7.31 -22.44
N THR A 143 -7.71 8.19 -23.43
CA THR A 143 -6.41 8.53 -24.03
C THR A 143 -5.52 9.25 -23.02
N VAL A 144 -6.03 10.27 -22.35
CA VAL A 144 -5.29 11.04 -21.34
C VAL A 144 -4.87 10.13 -20.17
N ILE A 145 -5.80 9.31 -19.67
CA ILE A 145 -5.54 8.33 -18.62
C ILE A 145 -4.43 7.35 -19.04
N SER A 146 -4.47 6.86 -20.29
CA SER A 146 -3.45 5.94 -20.81
C SER A 146 -2.07 6.59 -20.91
N ASP A 147 -1.98 7.81 -21.45
CA ASP A 147 -0.72 8.54 -21.64
C ASP A 147 -0.09 8.90 -20.27
N ASN A 148 -0.91 9.34 -19.31
CA ASN A 148 -0.47 9.61 -17.96
C ASN A 148 0.01 8.33 -17.24
N THR A 149 -0.70 7.22 -17.42
CA THR A 149 -0.29 5.91 -16.88
C THR A 149 1.07 5.49 -17.41
N GLU A 150 1.29 5.60 -18.73
CA GLU A 150 2.59 5.27 -19.33
C GLU A 150 3.71 6.16 -18.75
N THR A 151 3.42 7.45 -18.56
CA THR A 151 4.36 8.39 -17.97
C THR A 151 4.68 8.03 -16.52
N TYR A 152 3.67 7.64 -15.73
CA TYR A 152 3.86 7.23 -14.34
C TYR A 152 4.61 5.90 -14.25
N LEU A 153 4.29 4.91 -15.08
CA LEU A 153 5.01 3.63 -15.13
C LEU A 153 6.51 3.81 -15.47
N LYS A 154 6.87 4.78 -16.31
CA LYS A 154 8.27 5.13 -16.56
C LYS A 154 8.98 5.65 -15.28
N LYS A 155 8.27 6.42 -14.43
CA LYS A 155 8.82 6.86 -13.13
C LYS A 155 8.99 5.67 -12.17
N VAL A 156 8.04 4.73 -12.14
CA VAL A 156 8.11 3.50 -11.34
C VAL A 156 9.29 2.62 -11.77
N GLU A 157 9.53 2.48 -13.08
CA GLU A 157 10.69 1.77 -13.62
C GLU A 157 12.01 2.47 -13.24
N GLN A 158 12.06 3.80 -13.32
CA GLN A 158 13.23 4.57 -12.89
C GLN A 158 13.52 4.37 -11.40
N LEU A 159 12.48 4.34 -10.55
CA LEU A 159 12.60 4.02 -9.13
C LEU A 159 13.17 2.61 -8.93
N GLN A 160 12.67 1.61 -9.65
CA GLN A 160 13.19 0.24 -9.60
C GLN A 160 14.68 0.19 -9.94
N ASN A 161 15.08 0.87 -11.01
CA ASN A 161 16.47 0.93 -11.46
C ASN A 161 17.37 1.66 -10.44
N TYR A 162 16.87 2.73 -9.85
CA TYR A 162 17.56 3.44 -8.78
C TYR A 162 17.72 2.56 -7.53
N ALA A 163 16.65 1.92 -7.08
CA ALA A 163 16.66 1.04 -5.92
C ALA A 163 17.63 -0.14 -6.12
N ASN A 164 17.59 -0.81 -7.26
CA ASN A 164 18.52 -1.89 -7.60
C ASN A 164 19.98 -1.45 -7.45
N ARG A 165 20.32 -0.27 -7.99
CA ARG A 165 21.71 0.24 -7.93
C ARG A 165 22.14 0.60 -6.51
N VAL A 166 21.28 1.29 -5.76
CA VAL A 166 21.61 1.75 -4.40
C VAL A 166 21.65 0.58 -3.43
N LEU A 167 20.66 -0.29 -3.47
CA LEU A 167 20.56 -1.41 -2.54
C LEU A 167 21.62 -2.51 -2.82
N ALA A 168 22.02 -2.67 -4.09
CA ALA A 168 23.13 -3.56 -4.44
C ALA A 168 24.48 -3.12 -3.85
N SER A 169 24.65 -1.84 -3.47
CA SER A 169 25.86 -1.36 -2.82
C SER A 169 26.06 -1.87 -1.40
N VAL A 170 24.99 -2.34 -0.75
CA VAL A 170 25.07 -2.97 0.57
C VAL A 170 25.64 -4.38 0.43
N PRO A 171 26.74 -4.73 1.12
CA PRO A 171 27.30 -6.07 1.08
C PRO A 171 26.26 -7.14 1.50
N GLN A 172 26.22 -8.27 0.80
CA GLN A 172 25.20 -9.30 1.00
C GLN A 172 25.07 -9.75 2.46
N LYS A 173 26.18 -9.90 3.18
CA LYS A 173 26.19 -10.25 4.60
C LYS A 173 25.51 -9.24 5.53
N ASN A 174 25.32 -8.01 5.06
CA ASN A 174 24.70 -6.92 5.82
C ASN A 174 23.24 -6.66 5.36
N ARG A 175 22.72 -7.42 4.39
CA ARG A 175 21.34 -7.25 3.88
C ARG A 175 20.35 -7.93 4.81
N VAL A 176 20.29 -7.46 6.05
CA VAL A 176 19.29 -7.85 7.04
C VAL A 176 18.47 -6.62 7.39
N LEU A 177 17.15 -6.73 7.26
CA LEU A 177 16.19 -5.65 7.52
C LEU A 177 15.28 -6.09 8.67
N LEU A 178 15.45 -5.47 9.85
CA LEU A 178 14.58 -5.67 11.00
C LEU A 178 13.60 -4.52 11.10
N THR A 179 12.29 -4.81 11.05
CA THR A 179 11.18 -3.84 10.94
C THR A 179 10.15 -4.02 12.07
N SER A 180 9.27 -3.03 12.23
CA SER A 180 8.20 -3.07 13.23
C SER A 180 7.24 -4.24 13.01
N HIS A 181 6.81 -4.45 11.75
CA HIS A 181 5.99 -5.59 11.35
C HIS A 181 6.49 -6.18 10.02
N ASP A 182 5.93 -7.28 9.61
CA ASP A 182 6.37 -8.04 8.43
C ASP A 182 5.74 -7.52 7.13
N ALA A 183 6.08 -6.26 6.77
CA ALA A 183 5.56 -5.55 5.59
C ALA A 183 6.55 -5.50 4.42
N PHE A 184 7.75 -6.06 4.55
CA PHE A 184 8.84 -5.84 3.60
C PHE A 184 9.25 -7.09 2.82
N ASN A 185 8.40 -8.14 2.79
CA ASN A 185 8.74 -9.39 2.10
C ASN A 185 8.95 -9.21 0.60
N TYR A 186 8.10 -8.41 -0.06
CA TYR A 186 8.29 -8.06 -1.48
C TYR A 186 9.59 -7.29 -1.72
N PHE A 187 9.97 -6.38 -0.81
CA PHE A 187 11.27 -5.72 -0.85
C PHE A 187 12.42 -6.71 -0.68
N GLY A 188 12.32 -7.61 0.28
CA GLY A 188 13.30 -8.66 0.52
C GLY A 188 13.52 -9.52 -0.73
N GLN A 189 12.43 -9.96 -1.36
CA GLN A 189 12.47 -10.75 -2.58
C GLN A 189 13.04 -9.95 -3.77
N ALA A 190 12.65 -8.67 -3.92
CA ALA A 190 13.09 -7.83 -5.01
C ALA A 190 14.59 -7.51 -4.99
N TYR A 191 15.15 -7.29 -3.79
CA TYR A 191 16.49 -6.72 -3.62
C TYR A 191 17.48 -7.64 -2.89
N GLY A 192 17.06 -8.87 -2.55
CA GLY A 192 17.91 -9.86 -1.89
C GLY A 192 18.24 -9.52 -0.44
N TYR A 193 17.25 -9.00 0.30
CA TYR A 193 17.35 -8.73 1.72
C TYR A 193 16.65 -9.83 2.54
N ASN A 194 17.23 -10.18 3.67
CA ASN A 194 16.59 -11.02 4.68
C ASN A 194 15.74 -10.10 5.57
N VAL A 195 14.43 -10.20 5.43
CA VAL A 195 13.47 -9.38 6.19
C VAL A 195 13.05 -10.12 7.46
N ILE A 196 12.95 -9.38 8.55
CA ILE A 196 12.56 -9.90 9.86
C ILE A 196 11.59 -8.89 10.47
N GLY A 197 10.30 -9.23 10.46
CA GLY A 197 9.28 -8.47 11.18
C GLY A 197 9.29 -8.82 12.68
N ILE A 198 9.16 -7.80 13.54
CA ILE A 198 8.94 -8.01 14.97
C ILE A 198 7.53 -8.56 15.18
N GLN A 199 6.52 -7.86 14.66
CA GLN A 199 5.15 -8.35 14.54
C GLN A 199 4.98 -9.11 13.22
N GLY A 200 3.87 -9.83 13.09
CA GLY A 200 3.50 -10.52 11.86
C GLY A 200 3.11 -9.59 10.71
N ILE A 201 2.50 -10.16 9.67
CA ILE A 201 2.01 -9.42 8.48
C ILE A 201 0.94 -8.41 8.87
N SER A 202 0.06 -8.74 9.82
CA SER A 202 -0.89 -7.80 10.41
C SER A 202 -0.36 -7.23 11.73
N THR A 203 -0.68 -5.97 11.98
CA THR A 203 -0.35 -5.25 13.21
C THR A 203 -1.37 -5.47 14.33
N GLU A 204 -2.46 -6.21 14.09
CA GLU A 204 -3.55 -6.41 15.06
C GLU A 204 -3.13 -7.17 16.31
N SER A 205 -2.08 -7.99 16.23
CA SER A 205 -1.53 -8.72 17.36
C SER A 205 -0.11 -8.28 17.68
N GLU A 206 0.19 -8.09 18.97
CA GLU A 206 1.54 -7.78 19.42
C GLU A 206 2.42 -9.05 19.46
N ALA A 207 3.75 -8.85 19.28
CA ALA A 207 4.72 -9.93 19.45
C ALA A 207 4.71 -10.45 20.90
N GLY A 208 4.44 -11.75 21.06
CA GLY A 208 4.47 -12.41 22.36
C GLY A 208 5.89 -12.55 22.91
N LEU A 209 6.02 -12.84 24.23
CA LEU A 209 7.32 -12.97 24.91
C LEU A 209 8.24 -14.00 24.25
N LYS A 210 7.71 -15.11 23.75
CA LYS A 210 8.48 -16.14 23.02
C LYS A 210 9.13 -15.54 21.77
N ARG A 211 8.35 -14.84 20.95
CA ARG A 211 8.85 -14.16 19.73
C ARG A 211 9.92 -13.13 20.08
N MET A 212 9.72 -12.35 21.14
CA MET A 212 10.70 -11.36 21.60
C MET A 212 12.03 -12.02 21.99
N SER A 213 12.01 -13.18 22.66
CA SER A 213 13.22 -13.93 23.00
C SER A 213 13.94 -14.47 21.76
N GLU A 214 13.18 -15.06 20.82
CA GLU A 214 13.72 -15.55 19.54
C GLU A 214 14.37 -14.44 18.72
N LEU A 215 13.77 -13.22 18.73
CA LEU A 215 14.33 -12.05 18.06
C LEU A 215 15.65 -11.60 18.67
N VAL A 216 15.80 -11.66 20.00
CA VAL A 216 17.08 -11.35 20.68
C VAL A 216 18.19 -12.28 20.19
N ASP A 217 17.92 -13.59 20.17
CA ASP A 217 18.89 -14.58 19.70
C ASP A 217 19.25 -14.37 18.22
N LEU A 218 18.27 -14.09 17.40
CA LEU A 218 18.44 -13.85 15.96
C LEU A 218 19.23 -12.55 15.67
N ILE A 219 18.97 -11.47 16.43
CA ILE A 219 19.71 -10.21 16.34
C ILE A 219 21.21 -10.44 16.58
N ILE A 220 21.52 -11.26 17.60
CA ILE A 220 22.92 -11.62 17.93
C ILE A 220 23.52 -12.51 16.83
N GLU A 221 22.81 -13.56 16.42
CA GLU A 221 23.29 -14.50 15.38
C GLU A 221 23.55 -13.81 14.04
N LYS A 222 22.63 -12.96 13.59
CA LYS A 222 22.72 -12.26 12.32
C LYS A 222 23.53 -10.96 12.41
N ASN A 223 24.03 -10.58 13.59
CA ASN A 223 24.73 -9.33 13.83
C ASN A 223 23.96 -8.10 13.30
N VAL A 224 22.67 -8.04 13.61
CA VAL A 224 21.79 -6.94 13.18
C VAL A 224 22.26 -5.64 13.83
N GLN A 225 22.53 -4.62 13.03
CA GLN A 225 23.09 -3.35 13.50
C GLN A 225 22.05 -2.28 13.77
N ALA A 226 20.86 -2.40 13.16
CA ALA A 226 19.81 -1.40 13.24
C ALA A 226 18.43 -2.04 13.11
N VAL A 227 17.45 -1.37 13.70
CA VAL A 227 16.02 -1.66 13.51
C VAL A 227 15.34 -0.43 12.92
N PHE A 228 14.41 -0.66 12.01
CA PHE A 228 13.66 0.39 11.33
C PHE A 228 12.27 0.51 11.91
N VAL A 229 11.92 1.75 12.29
CA VAL A 229 10.62 2.09 12.88
C VAL A 229 9.69 2.58 11.80
N GLU A 230 8.46 2.12 11.84
CA GLU A 230 7.40 2.57 10.98
C GLU A 230 6.53 3.61 11.71
N THR A 231 6.13 4.67 11.02
CA THR A 231 5.35 5.77 11.63
C THR A 231 3.91 5.38 11.96
N SER A 232 3.40 4.32 11.35
CA SER A 232 2.05 3.79 11.52
C SER A 232 1.93 2.72 12.61
N VAL A 233 3.07 2.19 13.13
CA VAL A 233 3.09 1.07 14.07
C VAL A 233 3.72 1.49 15.39
N SER A 234 3.23 0.93 16.51
CA SER A 234 3.80 1.18 17.84
C SER A 234 5.26 0.75 17.93
N ASP A 235 6.14 1.64 18.39
CA ASP A 235 7.56 1.36 18.57
C ASP A 235 7.90 0.68 19.91
N ARG A 236 6.91 0.31 20.70
CA ARG A 236 7.08 -0.27 22.06
C ARG A 236 7.97 -1.51 22.07
N ASN A 237 7.70 -2.47 21.19
CA ASN A 237 8.46 -3.71 21.07
C ASN A 237 9.89 -3.45 20.60
N ILE A 238 10.05 -2.49 19.69
CA ILE A 238 11.35 -2.04 19.17
C ILE A 238 12.19 -1.45 20.30
N ARG A 239 11.62 -0.54 21.10
CA ARG A 239 12.34 0.06 22.23
C ARG A 239 12.79 -0.99 23.25
N ALA A 240 11.97 -2.02 23.49
CA ALA A 240 12.35 -3.12 24.36
C ALA A 240 13.57 -3.89 23.80
N LEU A 241 13.60 -4.20 22.50
CA LEU A 241 14.73 -4.88 21.86
C LEU A 241 15.99 -4.01 21.84
N VAL A 242 15.88 -2.72 21.56
CA VAL A 242 17.00 -1.77 21.56
C VAL A 242 17.63 -1.66 22.96
N ALA A 243 16.80 -1.61 24.00
CA ALA A 243 17.28 -1.53 25.39
C ALA A 243 18.08 -2.78 25.82
N THR A 244 17.77 -3.96 25.25
CA THR A 244 18.45 -5.21 25.60
C THR A 244 19.69 -5.49 24.76
N ASN A 245 19.82 -4.97 23.53
CA ASN A 245 20.80 -5.41 22.54
C ASN A 245 21.72 -4.31 21.98
N ALA A 246 21.72 -3.10 22.53
CA ALA A 246 22.52 -1.97 22.03
C ALA A 246 22.32 -1.68 20.51
N LEU A 247 21.16 -2.00 19.96
CA LEU A 247 20.79 -1.72 18.58
C LEU A 247 20.64 -0.21 18.32
N ILE A 248 20.89 0.21 17.09
CA ILE A 248 20.66 1.59 16.66
C ILE A 248 19.25 1.70 16.07
N LEU A 249 18.41 2.52 16.67
CA LEU A 249 17.09 2.87 16.13
C LEU A 249 17.25 3.74 14.87
N ARG A 250 16.55 3.38 13.80
CA ARG A 250 16.49 4.13 12.55
C ARG A 250 15.02 4.42 12.20
N SER A 251 14.72 5.64 11.84
CA SER A 251 13.41 6.13 11.38
C SER A 251 13.48 6.55 9.90
#